data_312f4eb82eeb2474e6dbc52b3db71ab1
#
_entry.id   312f4eb82eeb2474e6dbc52b3db71ab1
#
_cell.length_a   1.000
_cell.length_b   1.000
_cell.length_c   1.000
_cell.angle_alpha   90.00
_cell.angle_beta   90.00
_cell.angle_gamma   90.00
#
_symmetry.space_group_name_H-M   'P 1'
#
loop_
_entity.id
_entity.type
_entity.pdbx_description
1 polymer ?
#
loop_
_entity_poly.entity_id
_entity_poly.type
_entity_poly.pdbx_seq_one_letter_code
_entity_poly.pdbx_strand_id
1 'polypeptide(L)'
;WSKSLSLPGERIGYVAVNPQATDAELIVPMCGQISRGTGHNCPSSSMQLAVAKIIDETSDLSVYETNMNLLYDALTSIGFDVVRPGGTFYIFPKALEADANAFCMKAKEYDLILVPSDSFGVSGYFRMAYCIDTDKVKRSIPVLERFVREEYGL
;
A
#
# COMPACT_ATOMS: atom_id res chain seq x y z
N TRP A 1 2.94 -11.52 7.41
CA TRP A 1 3.36 -11.83 6.04
C TRP A 1 2.47 -11.18 4.97
N SER A 2 1.69 -10.19 5.37
CA SER A 2 0.86 -9.40 4.44
C SER A 2 1.67 -8.76 3.31
N LYS A 3 2.97 -8.47 3.54
CA LYS A 3 3.84 -7.75 2.60
C LYS A 3 4.86 -8.68 1.96
N SER A 4 5.72 -9.31 2.76
CA SER A 4 6.82 -10.15 2.26
C SER A 4 6.37 -11.32 1.40
N LEU A 5 5.24 -11.94 1.73
CA LEU A 5 4.67 -13.07 0.98
C LEU A 5 3.41 -12.72 0.18
N SER A 6 3.02 -11.44 0.11
CA SER A 6 1.78 -10.98 -0.55
C SER A 6 0.51 -11.71 -0.07
N LEU A 7 0.42 -11.98 1.24
CA LEU A 7 -0.69 -12.71 1.87
C LEU A 7 -1.54 -11.80 2.82
N PRO A 8 -2.01 -10.61 2.37
CA PRO A 8 -2.73 -9.71 3.28
C PRO A 8 -4.09 -10.27 3.73
N GLY A 9 -4.74 -11.09 2.90
CA GLY A 9 -6.05 -11.69 3.19
C GLY A 9 -5.99 -12.78 4.25
N GLU A 10 -4.85 -13.45 4.40
CA GLU A 10 -4.68 -14.59 5.31
C GLU A 10 -4.52 -14.17 6.77
N ARG A 11 -4.39 -12.89 7.03
CA ARG A 11 -4.32 -12.30 8.38
C ARG A 11 -3.32 -12.99 9.30
N ILE A 12 -2.12 -13.29 8.81
CA ILE A 12 -1.07 -13.97 9.54
C ILE A 12 0.15 -13.09 9.75
N GLY A 13 0.63 -13.05 10.98
CA GLY A 13 1.81 -12.33 11.41
C GLY A 13 2.25 -12.82 12.78
N TYR A 14 3.26 -12.19 13.36
CA TYR A 14 3.73 -12.52 14.69
C TYR A 14 4.14 -11.27 15.47
N VAL A 15 4.14 -11.38 16.78
CA VAL A 15 4.73 -10.40 17.69
C VAL A 15 5.92 -11.05 18.38
N ALA A 16 7.08 -10.42 18.28
CA ALA A 16 8.27 -10.80 19.03
C ALA A 16 8.61 -9.69 20.02
N VAL A 17 8.81 -10.05 21.28
CA VAL A 17 9.12 -9.11 22.36
C VAL A 17 10.55 -9.36 22.82
N ASN A 18 11.37 -8.30 22.91
CA ASN A 18 12.67 -8.39 23.54
C ASN A 18 12.49 -8.78 25.02
N PRO A 19 13.08 -9.91 25.49
CA PRO A 19 12.93 -10.33 26.88
C PRO A 19 13.47 -9.32 27.91
N GLN A 20 14.30 -8.37 27.50
CA GLN A 20 14.86 -7.31 28.35
C GLN A 20 14.01 -6.01 28.33
N ALA A 21 12.91 -5.97 27.54
CA ALA A 21 12.04 -4.81 27.52
C ALA A 21 11.25 -4.70 28.82
N THR A 22 10.93 -3.45 29.22
CA THR A 22 10.03 -3.22 30.34
C THR A 22 8.69 -3.91 30.08
N ASP A 23 8.18 -4.63 31.07
CA ASP A 23 6.91 -5.38 31.01
C ASP A 23 6.85 -6.47 29.92
N ALA A 24 8.01 -6.98 29.48
CA ALA A 24 8.09 -8.05 28.44
C ALA A 24 7.17 -9.24 28.72
N GLU A 25 7.08 -9.65 30.01
CA GLU A 25 6.25 -10.77 30.44
C GLU A 25 4.75 -10.52 30.28
N LEU A 26 4.31 -9.25 30.25
CA LEU A 26 2.90 -8.86 30.10
C LEU A 26 2.49 -8.66 28.66
N ILE A 27 3.42 -8.23 27.80
CA ILE A 27 3.08 -7.81 26.42
C ILE A 27 2.45 -8.95 25.62
N VAL A 28 3.08 -10.15 25.60
CA VAL A 28 2.58 -11.29 24.81
C VAL A 28 1.21 -11.78 25.27
N PRO A 29 0.99 -12.02 26.61
CA PRO A 29 -0.33 -12.39 27.11
C PRO A 29 -1.39 -11.32 26.81
N MET A 30 -1.06 -10.03 26.96
CA MET A 30 -1.99 -8.94 26.66
C MET A 30 -2.36 -8.88 25.18
N CYS A 31 -1.39 -9.06 24.26
CA CYS A 31 -1.67 -9.18 22.83
C CYS A 31 -2.64 -10.35 22.53
N GLY A 32 -2.45 -11.49 23.19
CA GLY A 32 -3.33 -12.64 23.06
C GLY A 32 -4.76 -12.35 23.57
N GLN A 33 -4.89 -11.64 24.67
CA GLN A 33 -6.19 -11.25 25.25
C GLN A 33 -6.93 -10.26 24.32
N ILE A 34 -6.22 -9.22 23.86
CA ILE A 34 -6.78 -8.23 22.94
C ILE A 34 -7.21 -8.89 21.64
N SER A 35 -6.38 -9.76 21.07
CA SER A 35 -6.69 -10.50 19.84
C SER A 35 -8.00 -11.30 19.97
N ARG A 36 -8.20 -11.98 21.09
CA ARG A 36 -9.46 -12.70 21.39
C ARG A 36 -10.63 -11.74 21.55
N GLY A 37 -10.44 -10.66 22.29
CA GLY A 37 -11.49 -9.67 22.56
C GLY A 37 -11.96 -8.94 21.29
N THR A 38 -11.08 -8.79 20.29
CA THR A 38 -11.40 -8.16 19.00
C THR A 38 -11.92 -9.16 17.94
N GLY A 39 -12.10 -10.42 18.29
CA GLY A 39 -12.65 -11.44 17.40
C GLY A 39 -11.64 -12.08 16.44
N HIS A 40 -10.35 -11.78 16.59
CA HIS A 40 -9.26 -12.40 15.80
C HIS A 40 -8.40 -13.29 16.71
N ASN A 41 -8.87 -14.46 17.03
CA ASN A 41 -8.21 -15.34 18.02
C ASN A 41 -6.80 -15.78 17.57
N CYS A 42 -6.70 -16.41 16.39
CA CYS A 42 -5.44 -16.84 15.79
C CYS A 42 -5.63 -17.12 14.28
N PRO A 43 -4.56 -17.11 13.48
CA PRO A 43 -4.60 -17.60 12.11
C PRO A 43 -4.93 -19.09 12.04
N SER A 44 -5.46 -19.58 10.90
CA SER A 44 -5.72 -20.99 10.70
C SER A 44 -4.42 -21.81 10.79
N SER A 45 -4.51 -23.03 11.34
CA SER A 45 -3.31 -23.91 11.48
C SER A 45 -2.73 -24.31 10.12
N SER A 46 -3.56 -24.47 9.09
CA SER A 46 -3.06 -24.72 7.72
C SER A 46 -2.20 -23.56 7.20
N MET A 47 -2.60 -22.31 7.47
CA MET A 47 -1.81 -21.15 7.07
C MET A 47 -0.52 -21.01 7.87
N GLN A 48 -0.54 -21.32 9.16
CA GLN A 48 0.69 -21.36 9.99
C GLN A 48 1.69 -22.40 9.45
N LEU A 49 1.22 -23.59 9.09
CA LEU A 49 2.06 -24.63 8.51
C LEU A 49 2.58 -24.27 7.11
N ALA A 50 1.77 -23.61 6.30
CA ALA A 50 2.18 -23.14 4.97
C ALA A 50 3.29 -22.10 5.07
N VAL A 51 3.09 -21.06 5.90
CA VAL A 51 4.08 -19.98 6.09
C VAL A 51 5.38 -20.54 6.69
N ALA A 52 5.31 -21.49 7.62
CA ALA A 52 6.50 -22.11 8.18
C ALA A 52 7.40 -22.80 7.14
N LYS A 53 6.80 -23.27 6.02
CA LYS A 53 7.56 -23.91 4.92
C LYS A 53 8.20 -22.93 3.94
N ILE A 54 7.69 -21.70 3.90
CA ILE A 54 8.12 -20.67 2.93
C ILE A 54 8.60 -19.40 3.64
N ILE A 55 9.05 -19.53 4.88
CA ILE A 55 9.41 -18.38 5.74
C ILE A 55 10.53 -17.52 5.14
N ASP A 56 11.44 -18.14 4.39
CA ASP A 56 12.57 -17.50 3.75
C ASP A 56 12.28 -17.04 2.30
N GLU A 57 11.06 -17.27 1.81
CA GLU A 57 10.66 -16.87 0.48
C GLU A 57 10.11 -15.44 0.45
N THR A 58 10.02 -14.87 -0.74
CA THR A 58 9.35 -13.58 -1.00
C THR A 58 8.37 -13.72 -2.15
N SER A 59 7.44 -12.76 -2.25
CA SER A 59 6.58 -12.64 -3.44
C SER A 59 7.40 -12.32 -4.70
N ASP A 60 6.85 -12.59 -5.86
CA ASP A 60 7.45 -12.19 -7.15
C ASP A 60 7.49 -10.65 -7.24
N LEU A 61 8.70 -10.10 -7.11
CA LEU A 61 8.94 -8.66 -7.13
C LEU A 61 8.90 -8.07 -8.54
N SER A 62 9.01 -8.89 -9.60
CA SER A 62 9.02 -8.42 -11.00
C SER A 62 7.71 -7.74 -11.39
N VAL A 63 6.58 -8.22 -10.88
CA VAL A 63 5.27 -7.60 -11.08
C VAL A 63 5.21 -6.21 -10.46
N TYR A 64 5.74 -6.06 -9.24
CA TYR A 64 5.78 -4.76 -8.55
C TYR A 64 6.70 -3.77 -9.28
N GLU A 65 7.87 -4.22 -9.73
CA GLU A 65 8.80 -3.40 -10.49
C GLU A 65 8.18 -2.93 -11.82
N THR A 66 7.54 -3.83 -12.55
CA THR A 66 6.84 -3.51 -13.80
C THR A 66 5.76 -2.45 -13.57
N ASN A 67 4.91 -2.64 -12.56
CA ASN A 67 3.83 -1.72 -12.25
C ASN A 67 4.35 -0.36 -11.78
N MET A 68 5.40 -0.36 -10.95
CA MET A 68 6.06 0.86 -10.49
C MET A 68 6.61 1.66 -11.66
N ASN A 69 7.34 1.01 -12.58
CA ASN A 69 7.89 1.67 -13.76
C ASN A 69 6.79 2.28 -14.63
N LEU A 70 5.73 1.54 -14.94
CA LEU A 70 4.60 2.03 -15.72
C LEU A 70 3.96 3.28 -15.10
N LEU A 71 3.71 3.27 -13.80
CA LEU A 71 3.12 4.42 -13.11
C LEU A 71 4.09 5.60 -12.99
N TYR A 72 5.35 5.34 -12.66
CA TYR A 72 6.35 6.39 -12.54
C TYR A 72 6.54 7.11 -13.87
N ASP A 73 6.71 6.38 -14.96
CA ASP A 73 6.90 6.94 -16.30
C ASP A 73 5.66 7.72 -16.76
N ALA A 74 4.46 7.20 -16.50
CA ALA A 74 3.21 7.90 -16.80
C ALA A 74 3.08 9.19 -15.99
N LEU A 75 3.25 9.14 -14.67
CA LEU A 75 3.15 10.31 -13.79
C LEU A 75 4.14 11.40 -14.17
N THR A 76 5.39 11.04 -14.45
CA THR A 76 6.41 11.99 -14.87
C THR A 76 6.11 12.59 -16.24
N SER A 77 5.61 11.80 -17.19
CA SER A 77 5.23 12.30 -18.53
C SER A 77 4.04 13.26 -18.51
N ILE A 78 3.11 13.05 -17.57
CA ILE A 78 1.96 13.95 -17.36
C ILE A 78 2.39 15.24 -16.65
N GLY A 79 3.53 15.26 -15.96
CA GLY A 79 4.07 16.43 -15.28
C GLY A 79 3.94 16.43 -13.75
N PHE A 80 3.63 15.28 -13.14
CA PHE A 80 3.64 15.17 -11.68
C PHE A 80 5.05 15.23 -11.10
N ASP A 81 5.20 15.94 -9.98
CA ASP A 81 6.37 15.86 -9.13
C ASP A 81 6.28 14.58 -8.27
N VAL A 82 7.15 13.63 -8.53
CA VAL A 82 7.12 12.31 -7.88
C VAL A 82 8.52 11.74 -7.72
N VAL A 83 8.81 11.26 -6.53
CA VAL A 83 10.05 10.52 -6.25
C VAL A 83 9.88 9.06 -6.71
N ARG A 84 10.87 8.54 -7.47
CA ARG A 84 10.88 7.13 -7.86
C ARG A 84 11.02 6.26 -6.62
N PRO A 85 10.08 5.33 -6.36
CA PRO A 85 10.20 4.43 -5.21
C PRO A 85 11.42 3.50 -5.32
N GLY A 86 12.22 3.43 -4.26
CA GLY A 86 13.30 2.45 -4.15
C GLY A 86 12.85 1.13 -3.49
N GLY A 87 11.59 0.99 -3.16
CA GLY A 87 11.00 -0.17 -2.52
C GLY A 87 9.52 0.06 -2.22
N THR A 88 8.90 -0.77 -1.39
CA THR A 88 7.46 -0.71 -1.10
C THR A 88 6.59 -1.09 -2.32
N PHE A 89 5.30 -0.84 -2.26
CA PHE A 89 4.34 -0.97 -3.37
C PHE A 89 3.42 0.25 -3.45
N TYR A 90 3.91 1.38 -2.97
CA TYR A 90 3.24 2.68 -3.06
C TYR A 90 4.11 3.67 -3.81
N ILE A 91 3.46 4.53 -4.62
CA ILE A 91 4.04 5.73 -5.19
C ILE A 91 3.30 6.94 -4.63
N PHE A 92 4.02 8.05 -4.41
CA PHE A 92 3.54 9.17 -3.61
C PHE A 92 3.76 10.51 -4.32
N PRO A 93 2.96 10.81 -5.37
CA PRO A 93 3.09 12.04 -6.13
C PRO A 93 2.54 13.25 -5.38
N LYS A 94 3.06 14.43 -5.72
CA LYS A 94 2.47 15.70 -5.31
C LYS A 94 1.18 15.94 -6.11
N ALA A 95 0.12 16.35 -5.41
CA ALA A 95 -1.13 16.71 -6.06
C ALA A 95 -0.97 18.00 -6.89
N LEU A 96 -1.76 18.15 -7.95
CA LEU A 96 -1.74 19.33 -8.82
C LEU A 96 -2.43 20.55 -8.22
N GLU A 97 -3.04 20.38 -7.05
CA GLU A 97 -3.60 21.47 -6.25
C GLU A 97 -3.19 21.29 -4.77
N ALA A 98 -3.28 22.37 -3.99
CA ALA A 98 -2.79 22.38 -2.60
C ALA A 98 -3.59 21.46 -1.68
N ASP A 99 -4.90 21.30 -1.94
CA ASP A 99 -5.78 20.40 -1.20
C ASP A 99 -5.81 19.01 -1.84
N ALA A 100 -5.03 18.09 -1.30
CA ALA A 100 -4.99 16.70 -1.78
C ALA A 100 -6.31 15.95 -1.60
N ASN A 101 -7.16 16.34 -0.65
CA ASN A 101 -8.49 15.74 -0.51
C ASN A 101 -9.39 16.17 -1.67
N ALA A 102 -9.41 17.46 -2.01
CA ALA A 102 -10.15 17.96 -3.16
C ALA A 102 -9.66 17.31 -4.46
N PHE A 103 -8.34 17.20 -4.65
CA PHE A 103 -7.75 16.48 -5.79
C PHE A 103 -8.24 15.03 -5.88
N CYS A 104 -8.18 14.28 -4.78
CA CYS A 104 -8.62 12.89 -4.76
C CYS A 104 -10.13 12.73 -4.97
N MET A 105 -10.94 13.69 -4.52
CA MET A 105 -12.39 13.68 -4.76
C MET A 105 -12.71 13.93 -6.23
N LYS A 106 -12.03 14.86 -6.91
CA LYS A 106 -12.16 15.04 -8.36
C LYS A 106 -11.72 13.78 -9.13
N ALA A 107 -10.58 13.20 -8.77
CA ALA A 107 -10.10 11.97 -9.39
C ALA A 107 -11.11 10.82 -9.29
N LYS A 108 -11.88 10.76 -8.21
CA LYS A 108 -12.93 9.76 -7.99
C LYS A 108 -14.07 9.86 -9.03
N GLU A 109 -14.37 11.04 -9.55
CA GLU A 109 -15.36 11.21 -10.63
C GLU A 109 -14.90 10.56 -11.94
N TYR A 110 -13.62 10.25 -12.06
CA TYR A 110 -13.00 9.53 -13.17
C TYR A 110 -12.72 8.04 -12.83
N ASP A 111 -13.33 7.49 -11.77
CA ASP A 111 -13.08 6.14 -11.26
C ASP A 111 -11.63 5.89 -10.78
N LEU A 112 -10.88 6.94 -10.48
CA LEU A 112 -9.55 6.88 -9.88
C LEU A 112 -9.64 7.01 -8.36
N ILE A 113 -9.43 5.90 -7.65
CA ILE A 113 -9.46 5.90 -6.18
C ILE A 113 -8.03 6.12 -5.65
N LEU A 114 -7.76 7.35 -5.27
CA LEU A 114 -6.49 7.83 -4.72
C LEU A 114 -6.63 8.08 -3.22
N VAL A 115 -5.53 8.03 -2.48
CA VAL A 115 -5.55 8.26 -1.03
C VAL A 115 -4.82 9.57 -0.72
N PRO A 116 -5.50 10.60 -0.18
CA PRO A 116 -4.84 11.85 0.19
C PRO A 116 -3.85 11.63 1.33
N SER A 117 -2.79 12.43 1.34
CA SER A 117 -1.62 12.22 2.20
C SER A 117 -1.73 12.77 3.61
N ASP A 118 -2.76 13.55 3.91
CA ASP A 118 -2.89 14.23 5.20
C ASP A 118 -2.83 13.26 6.40
N SER A 119 -3.44 12.08 6.26
CA SER A 119 -3.39 11.03 7.27
C SER A 119 -2.00 10.41 7.48
N PHE A 120 -1.04 10.70 6.59
CA PHE A 120 0.35 10.25 6.67
C PHE A 120 1.31 11.36 7.14
N GLY A 121 0.76 12.51 7.59
CA GLY A 121 1.54 13.63 8.12
C GLY A 121 2.19 14.53 7.08
N VAL A 122 1.82 14.40 5.80
CA VAL A 122 2.33 15.22 4.70
C VAL A 122 1.14 15.79 3.92
N SER A 123 1.05 17.10 3.75
CA SER A 123 -0.02 17.74 2.99
C SER A 123 0.34 17.93 1.53
N GLY A 124 -0.66 17.95 0.65
CA GLY A 124 -0.51 18.25 -0.77
C GLY A 124 0.03 17.11 -1.63
N TYR A 125 0.00 15.88 -1.13
CA TYR A 125 0.38 14.68 -1.87
C TYR A 125 -0.76 13.66 -1.88
N PHE A 126 -0.64 12.64 -2.72
CA PHE A 126 -1.55 11.49 -2.70
C PHE A 126 -0.78 10.19 -2.88
N ARG A 127 -1.37 9.11 -2.42
CA ARG A 127 -0.80 7.78 -2.52
C ARG A 127 -1.55 6.93 -3.53
N MET A 128 -0.80 6.26 -4.40
CA MET A 128 -1.27 5.19 -5.26
C MET A 128 -0.61 3.88 -4.86
N ALA A 129 -1.37 2.77 -4.89
CA ALA A 129 -0.84 1.44 -4.70
C ALA A 129 -0.64 0.76 -6.06
N TYR A 130 0.50 0.12 -6.26
CA TYR A 130 0.78 -0.64 -7.48
C TYR A 130 0.90 -2.16 -7.25
N CYS A 131 0.44 -2.64 -6.09
CA CYS A 131 0.28 -4.06 -5.78
C CYS A 131 -1.02 -4.64 -6.34
N ILE A 132 -1.31 -4.35 -7.60
CA ILE A 132 -2.50 -4.77 -8.31
C ILE A 132 -2.10 -5.42 -9.64
N ASP A 133 -3.07 -5.99 -10.33
CA ASP A 133 -2.88 -6.55 -11.66
C ASP A 133 -2.33 -5.52 -12.65
N THR A 134 -1.32 -5.91 -13.43
CA THR A 134 -0.62 -5.02 -14.38
C THR A 134 -1.55 -4.46 -15.46
N ASP A 135 -2.57 -5.20 -15.88
CA ASP A 135 -3.53 -4.71 -16.87
C ASP A 135 -4.45 -3.64 -16.28
N LYS A 136 -4.71 -3.68 -14.96
CA LYS A 136 -5.41 -2.59 -14.27
C LYS A 136 -4.56 -1.33 -14.22
N VAL A 137 -3.25 -1.46 -13.95
CA VAL A 137 -2.32 -0.33 -14.02
C VAL A 137 -2.33 0.29 -15.41
N LYS A 138 -2.15 -0.51 -16.45
CA LYS A 138 -2.18 -0.04 -17.85
C LYS A 138 -3.47 0.69 -18.21
N ARG A 139 -4.62 0.16 -17.78
CA ARG A 139 -5.93 0.80 -18.04
C ARG A 139 -6.13 2.10 -17.26
N SER A 140 -5.52 2.25 -16.09
CA SER A 140 -5.64 3.48 -15.29
C SER A 140 -4.87 4.66 -15.87
N ILE A 141 -3.80 4.42 -16.63
CA ILE A 141 -2.95 5.48 -17.19
C ILE A 141 -3.74 6.44 -18.10
N PRO A 142 -4.43 5.97 -19.15
CA PRO A 142 -5.20 6.89 -20.02
C PRO A 142 -6.35 7.60 -19.27
N VAL A 143 -6.86 7.01 -18.20
CA VAL A 143 -7.86 7.65 -17.34
C VAL A 143 -7.23 8.79 -16.54
N LEU A 144 -6.03 8.56 -15.99
CA LEU A 144 -5.26 9.57 -15.28
C LEU A 144 -4.88 10.75 -16.21
N GLU A 145 -4.44 10.47 -17.44
CA GLU A 145 -4.15 11.48 -18.46
C GLU A 145 -5.40 12.32 -18.79
N ARG A 146 -6.54 11.66 -18.98
CA ARG A 146 -7.82 12.33 -19.23
C ARG A 146 -8.21 13.23 -18.05
N PHE A 147 -8.15 12.73 -16.84
CA PHE A 147 -8.44 13.49 -15.62
C PHE A 147 -7.59 14.76 -15.53
N VAL A 148 -6.27 14.61 -15.71
CA VAL A 148 -5.34 15.74 -15.60
C VAL A 148 -5.58 16.77 -16.72
N ARG A 149 -5.83 16.32 -17.94
CA ARG A 149 -6.13 17.20 -19.06
C ARG A 149 -7.45 17.97 -18.86
N GLU A 150 -8.50 17.30 -18.42
CA GLU A 150 -9.83 17.92 -18.28
C GLU A 150 -9.94 18.85 -17.07
N GLU A 151 -9.30 18.51 -15.95
CA GLU A 151 -9.40 19.29 -14.70
C GLU A 151 -8.30 20.34 -14.54
N TYR A 152 -7.11 20.14 -15.13
CA TYR A 152 -5.94 20.99 -14.91
C TYR A 152 -5.35 21.57 -16.22
N GLY A 153 -5.78 21.11 -17.39
CA GLY A 153 -5.32 21.64 -18.67
C GLY A 153 -3.89 21.26 -19.04
N LEU A 154 -3.36 20.17 -18.48
CA LEU A 154 -2.00 19.66 -18.72
C LEU A 154 -1.98 18.53 -19.73
#